data_a6c5c88580bcb0e639104bcc7652ee6e
#
_entry.id   a6c5c88580bcb0e639104bcc7652ee6e
#
_cell.length_a   1.000
_cell.length_b   1.000
_cell.length_c   1.000
_cell.angle_alpha   90.00
_cell.angle_beta   90.00
_cell.angle_gamma   90.00
#
_symmetry.space_group_name_H-M   'P 1'
#
loop_
_entity.id
_entity.type
_entity.pdbx_description
1 polymer ?
#
loop_
_entity_poly.entity_id
_entity_poly.type
_entity_poly.pdbx_seq_one_letter_code
_entity_poly.pdbx_strand_id
1 'polypeptide(L)'
;MLRKLVLIAMLLLISCTGDDAKYKAVTGFEVDKYLGTWYEIARLDHSFERGLDKVYAEYSLREDGGLKVINHGFDTKKQKWNEAIGKAYFVETPDIGRLKVSFFGPFYGAYTIVELDKTSYSYALVTGGDDYLWILSRTPQMSYIVKQQLIAKAKALGFATDKLIYPNQ
;
A
#
# COMPACT_ATOMS: atom_id res chain seq x y z
N MET A 1 -68.28 4.05 -3.40
CA MET A 1 -67.19 4.50 -2.53
C MET A 1 -65.95 3.72 -2.88
N LEU A 2 -65.03 4.29 -3.67
CA LEU A 2 -63.81 3.64 -4.14
C LEU A 2 -62.68 3.94 -3.15
N ARG A 3 -62.26 2.94 -2.38
CA ARG A 3 -61.07 3.06 -1.52
C ARG A 3 -59.81 2.97 -2.38
N LYS A 4 -59.15 4.07 -2.57
CA LYS A 4 -57.81 4.12 -3.19
C LYS A 4 -56.80 3.53 -2.22
N LEU A 5 -56.25 2.34 -2.58
CA LEU A 5 -55.09 1.77 -1.91
C LEU A 5 -53.88 2.54 -2.36
N VAL A 6 -53.24 3.30 -1.46
CA VAL A 6 -51.94 3.93 -1.70
C VAL A 6 -50.88 2.88 -1.36
N LEU A 7 -50.27 2.32 -2.40
CA LEU A 7 -49.08 1.46 -2.27
C LEU A 7 -47.90 2.38 -1.99
N ILE A 8 -47.42 2.44 -0.73
CA ILE A 8 -46.15 3.06 -0.38
C ILE A 8 -45.06 2.07 -0.80
N ALA A 9 -44.45 2.33 -1.94
CA ALA A 9 -43.22 1.66 -2.34
C ALA A 9 -42.09 2.16 -1.43
N MET A 10 -41.74 1.33 -0.44
CA MET A 10 -40.60 1.55 0.42
C MET A 10 -39.34 1.24 -0.42
N LEU A 11 -38.72 2.31 -0.97
CA LEU A 11 -37.42 2.23 -1.59
C LEU A 11 -36.43 1.82 -0.49
N LEU A 12 -36.06 0.54 -0.46
CA LEU A 12 -34.88 0.07 0.24
C LEU A 12 -33.68 0.69 -0.48
N LEU A 13 -33.17 1.80 0.06
CA LEU A 13 -31.83 2.25 -0.21
C LEU A 13 -30.90 1.16 0.32
N ILE A 14 -30.50 0.22 -0.57
CA ILE A 14 -29.33 -0.60 -0.34
C ILE A 14 -28.17 0.38 -0.38
N SER A 15 -27.81 0.90 0.80
CA SER A 15 -26.51 1.49 1.02
C SER A 15 -25.51 0.38 0.70
N CYS A 16 -24.90 0.41 -0.46
CA CYS A 16 -23.64 -0.26 -0.69
C CYS A 16 -22.64 0.37 0.28
N THR A 17 -22.68 -0.10 1.53
CA THR A 17 -21.54 0.05 2.43
C THR A 17 -20.39 -0.63 1.72
N GLY A 18 -19.41 0.19 1.37
CA GLY A 18 -18.29 -0.16 0.53
C GLY A 18 -17.75 -1.52 0.90
N ASP A 19 -17.42 -2.22 -0.17
CA ASP A 19 -16.62 -3.41 -0.25
C ASP A 19 -15.78 -3.57 1.00
N ASP A 20 -16.05 -4.62 1.78
CA ASP A 20 -15.12 -5.03 2.83
C ASP A 20 -13.83 -5.35 2.10
N ALA A 21 -12.94 -4.36 2.04
CA ALA A 21 -11.72 -4.48 1.27
C ALA A 21 -11.04 -5.77 1.74
N LYS A 22 -10.78 -6.67 0.82
CA LYS A 22 -10.19 -7.99 1.06
C LYS A 22 -9.02 -7.95 2.06
N TYR A 23 -8.30 -6.84 2.07
CA TYR A 23 -7.17 -6.59 2.96
C TYR A 23 -7.53 -5.51 3.97
N LYS A 24 -7.54 -5.88 5.25
CA LYS A 24 -7.80 -4.95 6.35
C LYS A 24 -6.58 -4.04 6.56
N ALA A 25 -6.80 -2.74 6.41
CA ALA A 25 -5.79 -1.73 6.70
C ALA A 25 -5.55 -1.59 8.21
N VAL A 26 -4.34 -1.21 8.58
CA VAL A 26 -4.03 -0.82 9.97
C VAL A 26 -4.81 0.43 10.36
N THR A 27 -5.22 0.49 11.62
CA THR A 27 -5.89 1.65 12.24
C THR A 27 -4.93 2.36 13.20
N GLY A 28 -5.24 3.60 13.59
CA GLY A 28 -4.33 4.39 14.42
C GLY A 28 -3.03 4.74 13.67
N PHE A 29 -3.13 4.94 12.37
CA PHE A 29 -2.03 5.33 11.52
C PHE A 29 -1.69 6.81 11.74
N GLU A 30 -0.42 7.12 11.92
CA GLU A 30 0.08 8.48 12.12
C GLU A 30 0.99 8.82 10.93
N VAL A 31 0.49 9.66 10.01
CA VAL A 31 1.19 9.98 8.77
C VAL A 31 2.57 10.57 9.01
N ASP A 32 2.71 11.44 9.98
CA ASP A 32 3.99 12.10 10.29
C ASP A 32 5.11 11.11 10.65
N LYS A 33 4.75 9.99 11.28
CA LYS A 33 5.68 8.91 11.58
C LYS A 33 6.00 8.05 10.36
N TYR A 34 5.16 8.08 9.33
CA TYR A 34 5.34 7.29 8.11
C TYR A 34 6.18 8.03 7.06
N LEU A 35 6.32 9.34 7.16
CA LEU A 35 7.14 10.15 6.24
C LEU A 35 8.61 9.73 6.23
N GLY A 36 9.33 10.14 5.19
CA GLY A 36 10.75 9.84 4.98
C GLY A 36 10.97 8.58 4.17
N THR A 37 12.12 7.95 4.34
CA THR A 37 12.61 6.86 3.50
C THR A 37 12.13 5.49 3.99
N TRP A 38 11.73 4.64 3.03
CA TRP A 38 11.40 3.24 3.22
C TRP A 38 12.14 2.40 2.18
N TYR A 39 12.95 1.46 2.65
CA TYR A 39 13.68 0.50 1.80
C TYR A 39 12.83 -0.72 1.52
N GLU A 40 12.84 -1.20 0.29
CA GLU A 40 12.16 -2.41 -0.11
C GLU A 40 13.02 -3.64 0.24
N ILE A 41 12.51 -4.47 1.13
CA ILE A 41 13.17 -5.72 1.55
C ILE A 41 12.74 -6.90 0.69
N ALA A 42 11.48 -6.92 0.28
CA ALA A 42 10.94 -7.93 -0.63
C ALA A 42 9.70 -7.40 -1.35
N ARG A 43 9.41 -7.98 -2.50
CA ARG A 43 8.19 -7.73 -3.27
C ARG A 43 7.70 -8.95 -4.03
N LEU A 44 6.45 -8.97 -4.46
CA LEU A 44 6.03 -9.80 -5.58
C LEU A 44 6.49 -9.17 -6.90
N ASP A 45 6.72 -10.01 -7.94
CA ASP A 45 7.17 -9.52 -9.24
C ASP A 45 6.10 -8.69 -9.94
N HIS A 46 6.49 -7.52 -10.42
CA HIS A 46 5.67 -6.69 -11.29
C HIS A 46 6.53 -5.88 -12.27
N SER A 47 5.94 -5.48 -13.40
CA SER A 47 6.68 -4.99 -14.56
C SER A 47 7.46 -3.70 -14.31
N PHE A 48 6.95 -2.81 -13.45
CA PHE A 48 7.55 -1.47 -13.25
C PHE A 48 8.77 -1.46 -12.31
N GLU A 49 9.00 -2.54 -11.53
CA GLU A 49 10.20 -2.67 -10.68
C GLU A 49 11.12 -3.84 -11.10
N ARG A 50 10.75 -4.55 -12.16
CA ARG A 50 11.52 -5.71 -12.63
C ARG A 50 12.94 -5.31 -13.03
N GLY A 51 13.93 -6.00 -12.45
CA GLY A 51 15.35 -5.76 -12.70
C GLY A 51 15.93 -4.57 -11.94
N LEU A 52 15.20 -4.01 -10.96
CA LEU A 52 15.70 -2.97 -10.08
C LEU A 52 16.24 -3.56 -8.78
N ASP A 53 17.41 -3.09 -8.39
CA ASP A 53 18.02 -3.23 -7.06
C ASP A 53 18.07 -1.87 -6.34
N LYS A 54 18.45 -1.85 -5.09
CA LYS A 54 18.55 -0.65 -4.23
C LYS A 54 17.27 0.16 -4.25
N VAL A 55 16.12 -0.55 -4.20
CA VAL A 55 14.79 0.07 -4.29
C VAL A 55 14.41 0.69 -2.95
N TYR A 56 14.01 1.94 -2.98
CA TYR A 56 13.44 2.64 -1.84
C TYR A 56 12.43 3.70 -2.28
N ALA A 57 11.55 4.09 -1.37
CA ALA A 57 10.58 5.15 -1.56
C ALA A 57 10.77 6.25 -0.53
N GLU A 58 10.51 7.50 -0.94
CA GLU A 58 10.49 8.66 -0.05
C GLU A 58 9.08 9.26 -0.03
N TYR A 59 8.55 9.46 1.17
CA TYR A 59 7.24 10.06 1.39
C TYR A 59 7.37 11.41 2.06
N SER A 60 6.69 12.42 1.52
CA SER A 60 6.61 13.77 2.09
C SER A 60 5.20 14.33 1.97
N LEU A 61 4.82 15.25 2.84
CA LEU A 61 3.52 15.91 2.79
C LEU A 61 3.45 16.83 1.57
N ARG A 62 2.23 16.92 1.03
CA ARG A 62 1.83 17.87 0.00
C ARG A 62 0.94 18.95 0.62
N GLU A 63 0.93 20.14 0.04
CA GLU A 63 0.06 21.24 0.48
C GLU A 63 -1.43 20.93 0.37
N ASP A 64 -1.81 20.00 -0.52
CA ASP A 64 -3.20 19.56 -0.73
C ASP A 64 -3.67 18.46 0.24
N GLY A 65 -2.87 18.15 1.27
CA GLY A 65 -3.18 17.12 2.27
C GLY A 65 -2.86 15.69 1.84
N GLY A 66 -2.34 15.50 0.63
CA GLY A 66 -1.84 14.21 0.14
C GLY A 66 -0.37 13.99 0.49
N LEU A 67 0.18 12.89 -0.03
CA LEU A 67 1.60 12.55 0.05
C LEU A 67 2.24 12.63 -1.33
N LYS A 68 3.42 13.20 -1.41
CA LYS A 68 4.34 13.02 -2.52
C LYS A 68 5.10 11.72 -2.28
N VAL A 69 5.17 10.89 -3.30
CA VAL A 69 5.90 9.61 -3.28
C VAL A 69 6.98 9.67 -4.36
N ILE A 70 8.21 9.39 -3.99
CA ILE A 70 9.31 9.27 -4.96
C ILE A 70 9.87 7.86 -4.80
N ASN A 71 9.70 7.03 -5.82
CA ASN A 71 10.30 5.71 -5.88
C ASN A 71 11.63 5.79 -6.61
N HIS A 72 12.64 5.19 -6.03
CA HIS A 72 13.99 5.07 -6.60
C HIS A 72 14.35 3.61 -6.77
N GLY A 73 15.09 3.28 -7.83
CA GLY A 73 15.63 1.95 -8.05
C GLY A 73 16.80 1.97 -9.03
N PHE A 74 17.79 1.14 -8.80
CA PHE A 74 18.93 1.00 -9.68
C PHE A 74 18.68 -0.10 -10.72
N ASP A 75 18.57 0.30 -11.99
CA ASP A 75 18.42 -0.63 -13.10
C ASP A 75 19.79 -1.34 -13.35
N THR A 76 19.88 -2.60 -12.98
CA THR A 76 21.12 -3.37 -13.04
C THR A 76 21.58 -3.65 -14.47
N LYS A 77 20.67 -3.66 -15.45
CA LYS A 77 21.00 -3.86 -16.87
C LYS A 77 21.50 -2.59 -17.51
N LYS A 78 20.86 -1.47 -17.23
CA LYS A 78 21.20 -0.15 -17.79
C LYS A 78 22.27 0.58 -16.99
N GLN A 79 22.64 0.06 -15.81
CA GLN A 79 23.61 0.65 -14.89
C GLN A 79 23.27 2.13 -14.55
N LYS A 80 21.98 2.39 -14.27
CA LYS A 80 21.50 3.74 -13.95
C LYS A 80 20.38 3.73 -12.93
N TRP A 81 20.24 4.82 -12.22
CA TRP A 81 19.12 5.07 -11.35
C TRP A 81 17.87 5.45 -12.15
N ASN A 82 16.75 4.88 -11.75
CA ASN A 82 15.42 5.25 -12.17
C ASN A 82 14.70 5.96 -11.02
N GLU A 83 13.86 6.91 -11.37
CA GLU A 83 13.02 7.63 -10.44
C GLU A 83 11.59 7.70 -10.98
N ALA A 84 10.61 7.51 -10.12
CA ALA A 84 9.21 7.73 -10.44
C ALA A 84 8.57 8.60 -9.35
N ILE A 85 7.97 9.71 -9.75
CA ILE A 85 7.32 10.65 -8.84
C ILE A 85 5.80 10.45 -8.93
N GLY A 86 5.19 10.20 -7.80
CA GLY A 86 3.76 10.01 -7.66
C GLY A 86 3.14 10.83 -6.55
N LYS A 87 1.84 10.67 -6.41
CA LYS A 87 1.03 11.27 -5.35
C LYS A 87 0.10 10.23 -4.76
N ALA A 88 -0.11 10.29 -3.46
CA ALA A 88 -1.03 9.41 -2.76
C ALA A 88 -2.02 10.22 -1.92
N TYR A 89 -3.23 9.69 -1.77
CA TYR A 89 -4.28 10.29 -0.95
C TYR A 89 -4.95 9.22 -0.11
N PHE A 90 -5.37 9.58 1.09
CA PHE A 90 -6.18 8.70 1.92
C PHE A 90 -7.52 8.42 1.25
N VAL A 91 -7.97 7.19 1.34
CA VAL A 91 -9.29 6.75 0.81
C VAL A 91 -10.37 6.98 1.86
N GLU A 92 -10.00 6.83 3.11
CA GLU A 92 -10.83 7.02 4.30
C GLU A 92 -10.23 8.16 5.16
N THR A 93 -10.38 8.06 6.47
CA THR A 93 -9.76 9.01 7.42
C THR A 93 -8.24 8.78 7.50
N PRO A 94 -7.44 9.83 7.79
CA PRO A 94 -5.97 9.73 7.80
C PRO A 94 -5.38 8.78 8.83
N ASP A 95 -6.16 8.34 9.82
CA ASP A 95 -5.76 7.36 10.82
C ASP A 95 -5.93 5.89 10.37
N ILE A 96 -6.38 5.68 9.12
CA ILE A 96 -6.47 4.37 8.49
C ILE A 96 -5.39 4.28 7.40
N GLY A 97 -4.55 3.23 7.47
CA GLY A 97 -3.45 3.01 6.54
C GLY A 97 -3.89 2.54 5.15
N ARG A 98 -4.90 3.23 4.58
CA ARG A 98 -5.44 2.94 3.25
C ARG A 98 -5.37 4.17 2.36
N LEU A 99 -4.54 4.09 1.33
CA LEU A 99 -4.32 5.14 0.37
C LEU A 99 -4.59 4.64 -1.06
N LYS A 100 -4.70 5.58 -1.96
CA LYS A 100 -4.61 5.38 -3.40
C LYS A 100 -3.41 6.16 -3.93
N VAL A 101 -2.62 5.56 -4.80
CA VAL A 101 -1.39 6.15 -5.34
C VAL A 101 -1.44 6.24 -6.86
N SER A 102 -0.94 7.33 -7.41
CA SER A 102 -0.84 7.56 -8.84
C SER A 102 0.55 8.03 -9.24
N PHE A 103 1.15 7.36 -10.21
CA PHE A 103 2.35 7.79 -10.93
C PHE A 103 2.01 8.30 -12.33
N PHE A 104 0.82 7.98 -12.83
CA PHE A 104 0.32 8.39 -14.14
C PHE A 104 -1.15 8.81 -14.00
N GLY A 105 -1.40 10.11 -13.83
CA GLY A 105 -2.78 10.60 -13.75
C GLY A 105 -3.55 10.35 -15.06
N PRO A 106 -4.84 10.04 -15.02
CA PRO A 106 -5.72 10.04 -13.84
C PRO A 106 -5.85 8.69 -13.11
N PHE A 107 -4.99 7.70 -13.40
CA PHE A 107 -5.09 6.34 -12.87
C PHE A 107 -4.50 6.24 -11.48
N TYR A 108 -5.21 5.56 -10.57
CA TYR A 108 -4.80 5.29 -9.21
C TYR A 108 -4.80 3.79 -8.93
N GLY A 109 -3.75 3.31 -8.28
CA GLY A 109 -3.67 1.98 -7.69
C GLY A 109 -3.94 2.02 -6.18
N ALA A 110 -4.37 0.90 -5.61
CA ALA A 110 -4.52 0.75 -4.17
C ALA A 110 -3.15 0.71 -3.48
N TYR A 111 -3.10 1.21 -2.26
CA TYR A 111 -1.95 1.13 -1.37
C TYR A 111 -2.47 0.93 0.05
N THR A 112 -2.49 -0.31 0.51
CA THR A 112 -3.04 -0.68 1.81
C THR A 112 -1.94 -1.20 2.72
N ILE A 113 -1.71 -0.54 3.83
CA ILE A 113 -0.78 -0.98 4.87
C ILE A 113 -1.53 -2.00 5.72
N VAL A 114 -1.15 -3.28 5.62
CA VAL A 114 -1.82 -4.41 6.30
C VAL A 114 -1.11 -4.83 7.58
N GLU A 115 0.15 -4.45 7.74
CA GLU A 115 0.94 -4.59 8.98
C GLU A 115 1.90 -3.41 9.11
N LEU A 116 2.10 -2.95 10.33
CA LEU A 116 2.96 -1.80 10.64
C LEU A 116 3.49 -1.93 12.06
N ASP A 117 4.78 -1.72 12.25
CA ASP A 117 5.33 -1.47 13.58
C ASP A 117 4.81 -0.14 14.13
N LYS A 118 3.76 -0.17 14.91
CA LYS A 118 3.12 1.04 15.45
C LYS A 118 3.95 1.75 16.53
N THR A 119 4.96 1.09 17.08
CA THR A 119 5.81 1.67 18.14
C THR A 119 6.87 2.56 17.55
N SER A 120 7.69 2.03 16.65
CA SER A 120 8.83 2.74 16.08
C SER A 120 8.74 2.98 14.58
N TYR A 121 7.69 2.51 13.92
CA TYR A 121 7.51 2.60 12.47
C TYR A 121 8.71 2.06 11.70
N SER A 122 9.31 0.97 12.19
CA SER A 122 10.54 0.40 11.63
C SER A 122 10.30 -0.51 10.43
N TYR A 123 9.10 -1.10 10.31
CA TYR A 123 8.72 -1.96 9.19
C TYR A 123 7.24 -1.82 8.82
N ALA A 124 6.91 -2.16 7.58
CA ALA A 124 5.55 -2.24 7.09
C ALA A 124 5.38 -3.39 6.08
N LEU A 125 4.16 -3.95 6.02
CA LEU A 125 3.71 -4.83 4.97
C LEU A 125 2.60 -4.11 4.20
N VAL A 126 2.79 -3.94 2.91
CA VAL A 126 1.91 -3.14 2.05
C VAL A 126 1.41 -3.97 0.88
N THR A 127 0.14 -3.81 0.51
CA THR A 127 -0.42 -4.41 -0.70
C THR A 127 -1.11 -3.40 -1.60
N GLY A 128 -1.01 -3.61 -2.91
CA GLY A 128 -1.77 -2.91 -3.96
C GLY A 128 -2.89 -3.76 -4.55
N GLY A 129 -3.34 -4.77 -3.83
CA GLY A 129 -4.30 -5.78 -4.29
C GLY A 129 -3.67 -7.18 -4.33
N ASP A 130 -4.26 -8.11 -5.05
CA ASP A 130 -3.85 -9.52 -5.02
C ASP A 130 -2.46 -9.79 -5.60
N ASP A 131 -2.04 -8.98 -6.56
CA ASP A 131 -0.80 -9.19 -7.32
C ASP A 131 0.37 -8.32 -6.84
N TYR A 132 0.15 -7.42 -5.89
CA TYR A 132 1.15 -6.47 -5.42
C TYR A 132 1.37 -6.58 -3.93
N LEU A 133 2.60 -6.85 -3.53
CA LEU A 133 3.01 -6.94 -2.13
C LEU A 133 4.42 -6.41 -1.97
N TRP A 134 4.64 -5.62 -0.92
CA TRP A 134 5.94 -5.09 -0.50
C TRP A 134 6.16 -5.30 0.99
N ILE A 135 7.36 -5.74 1.34
CA ILE A 135 7.89 -5.70 2.70
C ILE A 135 8.86 -4.52 2.75
N LEU A 136 8.55 -3.55 3.59
CA LEU A 136 9.30 -2.30 3.71
C LEU A 136 9.99 -2.20 5.06
N SER A 137 11.14 -1.52 5.09
CA SER A 137 11.94 -1.26 6.30
C SER A 137 12.50 0.16 6.30
N ARG A 138 12.70 0.71 7.49
CA ARG A 138 13.43 1.99 7.66
C ARG A 138 14.92 1.88 7.40
N THR A 139 15.45 0.69 7.39
CA THR A 139 16.86 0.41 7.12
C THR A 139 17.02 -0.53 5.94
N PRO A 140 18.12 -0.46 5.19
CA PRO A 140 18.39 -1.35 4.06
C PRO A 140 18.40 -2.84 4.42
N GLN A 141 18.56 -3.14 5.70
CA GLN A 141 18.57 -4.50 6.23
C GLN A 141 17.48 -4.66 7.28
N MET A 142 16.82 -5.81 7.27
CA MET A 142 15.78 -6.17 8.25
C MET A 142 16.23 -7.41 9.03
N SER A 143 15.91 -7.46 10.32
CA SER A 143 16.19 -8.66 11.12
C SER A 143 15.48 -9.87 10.51
N TYR A 144 16.14 -11.02 10.57
CA TYR A 144 15.57 -12.27 10.05
C TYR A 144 14.22 -12.60 10.69
N ILE A 145 14.10 -12.40 11.99
CA ILE A 145 12.87 -12.71 12.74
C ILE A 145 11.69 -11.87 12.23
N VAL A 146 11.86 -10.55 12.14
CA VAL A 146 10.82 -9.64 11.62
C VAL A 146 10.45 -10.00 10.18
N LYS A 147 11.45 -10.26 9.34
CA LYS A 147 11.20 -10.67 7.95
C LYS A 147 10.35 -11.94 7.87
N GLN A 148 10.66 -12.96 8.66
CA GLN A 148 9.86 -14.19 8.67
C GLN A 148 8.44 -13.98 9.20
N GLN A 149 8.24 -13.10 10.19
CA GLN A 149 6.91 -12.74 10.68
C GLN A 149 6.07 -12.07 9.59
N LEU A 150 6.64 -11.13 8.83
CA LEU A 150 5.94 -10.45 7.74
C LEU A 150 5.64 -11.40 6.58
N ILE A 151 6.55 -12.31 6.23
CA ILE A 151 6.32 -13.34 5.22
C ILE A 151 5.19 -14.28 5.67
N ALA A 152 5.18 -14.72 6.92
CA ALA A 152 4.10 -15.55 7.47
C ALA A 152 2.74 -14.83 7.44
N LYS A 153 2.72 -13.54 7.77
CA LYS A 153 1.52 -12.69 7.66
C LYS A 153 1.04 -12.60 6.22
N ALA A 154 1.94 -12.33 5.26
CA ALA A 154 1.62 -12.27 3.85
C ALA A 154 1.04 -13.61 3.34
N LYS A 155 1.64 -14.74 3.74
CA LYS A 155 1.15 -16.07 3.42
C LYS A 155 -0.27 -16.32 3.96
N ALA A 156 -0.52 -15.91 5.20
CA ALA A 156 -1.83 -16.02 5.83
C ALA A 156 -2.91 -15.16 5.12
N LEU A 157 -2.49 -14.07 4.48
CA LEU A 157 -3.35 -13.22 3.64
C LEU A 157 -3.56 -13.79 2.23
N GLY A 158 -2.91 -14.91 1.88
CA GLY A 158 -3.09 -15.61 0.61
C GLY A 158 -2.07 -15.23 -0.49
N PHE A 159 -1.02 -14.47 -0.16
CA PHE A 159 0.01 -14.13 -1.14
C PHE A 159 0.96 -15.30 -1.44
N ALA A 160 1.43 -15.38 -2.69
CA ALA A 160 2.39 -16.37 -3.17
C ALA A 160 3.82 -16.04 -2.66
N THR A 161 4.05 -16.25 -1.37
CA THR A 161 5.31 -15.86 -0.70
C THR A 161 6.55 -16.64 -1.16
N ASP A 162 6.35 -17.78 -1.83
CA ASP A 162 7.39 -18.54 -2.52
C ASP A 162 7.94 -17.85 -3.77
N LYS A 163 7.22 -16.82 -4.27
CA LYS A 163 7.58 -16.01 -5.43
C LYS A 163 8.16 -14.64 -5.06
N LEU A 164 8.42 -14.40 -3.78
CA LEU A 164 8.99 -13.11 -3.35
C LEU A 164 10.38 -12.90 -3.95
N ILE A 165 10.59 -11.70 -4.47
CA ILE A 165 11.87 -11.19 -4.94
C ILE A 165 12.49 -10.38 -3.80
N TYR A 166 13.79 -10.53 -3.59
CA TYR A 166 14.58 -9.81 -2.60
C TYR A 166 15.62 -8.95 -3.32
N PRO A 167 15.36 -7.66 -3.57
CA PRO A 167 16.34 -6.79 -4.21
C PRO A 167 17.57 -6.59 -3.32
N ASN A 168 18.74 -6.48 -3.94
CA ASN A 168 19.93 -6.05 -3.20
C ASN A 168 19.75 -4.60 -2.77
N GLN A 169 20.14 -4.31 -1.53
CA GLN A 169 20.13 -2.96 -0.96
C GLN A 169 21.55 -2.42 -0.81
#